data_b3d91bee01596383df5e173ebea02669
#
_entry.id   b3d91bee01596383df5e173ebea02669
#
_cell.length_a   1.000
_cell.length_b   1.000
_cell.length_c   1.000
_cell.angle_alpha   90.00
_cell.angle_beta   90.00
_cell.angle_gamma   90.00
#
_symmetry.space_group_name_H-M   'P 1'
#
loop_
_entity.id
_entity.type
_entity.pdbx_description
1 polymer ?
#
loop_
_entity_poly.entity_id
_entity_poly.type
_entity_poly.pdbx_seq_one_letter_code
_entity_poly.pdbx_strand_id
1 'polypeptide(L)'
;MIRISRALAVATAASLALAACSTGGTTAGTGATGAASVKPSSAAAVKGDGTLTIGTVLPQTGNLAYLGPPEFAGVDLALKEINDAGGVLGKPVAKIDTDSGDTTTNIASQSVDKLLGQKADAIIGAASSSVSESILDKITRAGVVQFSPANTSDKFTTINDQGLYFRTAPPDKLQGRVLGDLVVSDGNDTVGILAMQDSYGSGLADQVTTTAEEAGATVVERVDYDPKAAEFSADVAKIKAKNPKAIVLIGFEETAKVVQELVKQGLTADKVKWYMVDGNMSNSNYLKMPKSTLKGVKGTIPGAAAPEAFQKRLLTVNPKLTNYTYAAESYDATTLIALAAEAAKDDSGTALAPKLIEVSKGGEKCQDFKSCVDLLKAGKDIDYDGVSGPVDFNDAGDPSVATIGVYQYDKDNKYDAAKALEYRKGNIAG
;
A
#
# COMPACT_ATOMS: atom_id res chain seq x y z
N MET A 1 12.92 -66.56 -8.75
CA MET A 1 12.21 -67.49 -9.67
C MET A 1 11.21 -66.68 -10.48
N ILE A 2 11.54 -66.58 -11.75
CA ILE A 2 10.67 -66.91 -12.91
C ILE A 2 9.63 -65.83 -13.19
N ARG A 3 9.89 -65.01 -14.19
CA ARG A 3 9.70 -65.00 -15.69
C ARG A 3 8.36 -64.36 -16.05
N ILE A 4 8.38 -63.23 -16.81
CA ILE A 4 8.32 -63.07 -18.28
C ILE A 4 6.90 -63.25 -18.81
N SER A 5 6.33 -62.23 -19.50
CA SER A 5 6.18 -62.03 -20.94
C SER A 5 5.11 -60.98 -21.21
N ARG A 6 5.33 -59.92 -21.96
CA ARG A 6 5.31 -59.67 -23.42
C ARG A 6 3.92 -59.89 -24.08
N ALA A 7 3.41 -58.84 -24.70
CA ALA A 7 3.02 -58.65 -26.08
C ALA A 7 2.10 -57.42 -26.20
N LEU A 8 2.34 -56.42 -26.97
CA LEU A 8 2.49 -56.13 -28.41
C LEU A 8 1.18 -56.25 -29.20
N ALA A 9 0.72 -55.17 -29.75
CA ALA A 9 0.20 -54.97 -31.10
C ALA A 9 -0.68 -53.69 -31.12
N VAL A 10 -0.33 -52.66 -31.81
CA VAL A 10 -0.22 -52.32 -33.24
C VAL A 10 -1.57 -51.92 -33.87
N ALA A 11 -1.50 -50.73 -34.38
CA ALA A 11 -1.94 -50.21 -35.71
C ALA A 11 -3.34 -49.60 -35.72
N THR A 12 -3.64 -48.60 -36.42
CA THR A 12 -3.29 -47.82 -37.62
C THR A 12 -4.48 -46.88 -37.82
N ALA A 13 -4.37 -45.80 -38.28
CA ALA A 13 -4.03 -45.00 -39.43
C ALA A 13 -5.14 -43.96 -39.71
N ALA A 14 -4.74 -42.81 -39.97
CA ALA A 14 -4.75 -41.99 -41.20
C ALA A 14 -6.12 -41.33 -41.47
N SER A 15 -6.25 -40.11 -41.94
CA SER A 15 -5.68 -39.45 -43.10
C SER A 15 -6.07 -37.97 -43.18
N LEU A 16 -5.22 -37.16 -43.71
CA LEU A 16 -5.19 -36.24 -44.85
C LEU A 16 -5.92 -34.90 -44.64
N ALA A 17 -5.25 -33.82 -44.61
CA ALA A 17 -4.49 -32.98 -45.54
C ALA A 17 -5.36 -32.13 -46.45
N LEU A 18 -5.08 -30.84 -46.46
CA LEU A 18 -4.90 -30.08 -47.69
C LEU A 18 -4.17 -28.77 -47.42
N ALA A 19 -3.06 -28.61 -48.13
CA ALA A 19 -2.23 -27.45 -48.18
C ALA A 19 -2.71 -26.44 -49.21
N ALA A 20 -2.47 -25.19 -49.01
CA ALA A 20 -2.34 -24.22 -50.08
C ALA A 20 -1.13 -23.31 -49.81
N CYS A 21 -0.11 -23.47 -50.63
CA CYS A 21 1.05 -22.57 -50.76
C CYS A 21 0.68 -21.29 -51.47
N SER A 22 1.20 -20.18 -51.05
CA SER A 22 1.53 -19.09 -51.97
C SER A 22 2.81 -18.41 -51.52
N THR A 23 3.72 -18.28 -52.46
CA THR A 23 5.10 -17.87 -52.44
C THR A 23 5.28 -16.38 -52.32
N GLY A 24 6.35 -15.92 -51.66
CA GLY A 24 7.16 -14.82 -52.15
C GLY A 24 7.44 -13.66 -51.18
N GLY A 25 8.73 -13.48 -50.87
CA GLY A 25 9.24 -12.16 -50.49
C GLY A 25 10.06 -12.09 -49.20
N THR A 26 11.34 -12.36 -49.31
CA THR A 26 12.41 -12.06 -48.32
C THR A 26 12.59 -10.56 -48.14
N THR A 27 12.50 -10.06 -46.90
CA THR A 27 13.32 -8.95 -46.42
C THR A 27 13.57 -9.09 -44.91
N ALA A 28 14.85 -9.04 -44.57
CA ALA A 28 15.34 -9.08 -43.18
C ALA A 28 14.96 -7.78 -42.44
N GLY A 29 14.35 -7.93 -41.29
CA GLY A 29 14.09 -6.82 -40.35
C GLY A 29 14.29 -7.31 -38.92
N THR A 30 15.22 -6.67 -38.27
CA THR A 30 15.66 -6.86 -36.87
C THR A 30 14.51 -6.99 -35.89
N GLY A 31 14.56 -8.06 -35.10
CA GLY A 31 13.56 -8.38 -34.08
C GLY A 31 13.59 -7.43 -32.88
N ALA A 32 12.48 -6.76 -32.68
CA ALA A 32 12.10 -6.24 -31.36
C ALA A 32 11.23 -7.29 -30.69
N THR A 33 11.69 -7.84 -29.58
CA THR A 33 10.91 -8.73 -28.72
C THR A 33 9.81 -7.89 -28.04
N GLY A 34 8.62 -7.86 -28.64
CA GLY A 34 7.42 -7.35 -28.00
C GLY A 34 7.03 -8.26 -26.83
N ALA A 35 7.06 -7.73 -25.64
CA ALA A 35 6.42 -8.37 -24.50
C ALA A 35 4.93 -8.54 -24.82
N ALA A 36 4.47 -9.76 -24.84
CA ALA A 36 3.06 -10.07 -25.03
C ALA A 36 2.31 -9.59 -23.78
N SER A 37 1.52 -8.54 -23.95
CA SER A 37 0.52 -8.11 -22.99
C SER A 37 -0.46 -9.28 -22.80
N VAL A 38 -0.38 -9.92 -21.64
CA VAL A 38 -1.36 -10.91 -21.20
C VAL A 38 -2.62 -10.14 -20.87
N LYS A 39 -3.64 -10.17 -21.74
CA LYS A 39 -4.97 -9.68 -21.41
C LYS A 39 -5.48 -10.46 -20.19
N PRO A 40 -5.94 -9.79 -19.12
CA PRO A 40 -6.56 -10.48 -18.00
C PRO A 40 -7.80 -11.24 -18.49
N SER A 41 -7.92 -12.48 -18.02
CA SER A 41 -9.16 -13.27 -18.20
C SER A 41 -10.27 -12.55 -17.45
N SER A 42 -11.25 -12.00 -18.17
CA SER A 42 -12.38 -11.33 -17.56
C SER A 42 -13.14 -12.31 -16.66
N ALA A 43 -13.17 -12.06 -15.36
CA ALA A 43 -14.20 -12.63 -14.49
C ALA A 43 -15.57 -12.31 -15.09
N ALA A 44 -16.53 -13.24 -15.00
CA ALA A 44 -17.87 -12.99 -15.49
C ALA A 44 -18.42 -11.74 -14.80
N ALA A 45 -18.82 -10.73 -15.59
CA ALA A 45 -19.33 -9.49 -15.06
C ALA A 45 -20.58 -9.77 -14.21
N VAL A 46 -20.43 -9.71 -12.90
CA VAL A 46 -21.55 -9.75 -11.96
C VAL A 46 -22.11 -8.33 -11.92
N LYS A 47 -23.36 -8.16 -12.28
CA LYS A 47 -24.01 -6.85 -12.19
C LYS A 47 -24.28 -6.52 -10.73
N GLY A 48 -24.03 -5.28 -10.32
CA GLY A 48 -24.32 -4.78 -8.98
C GLY A 48 -25.81 -4.80 -8.65
N ASP A 49 -26.14 -4.73 -7.38
CA ASP A 49 -27.53 -4.70 -6.89
C ASP A 49 -28.11 -3.28 -6.80
N GLY A 50 -27.30 -2.28 -7.16
CA GLY A 50 -27.64 -0.87 -7.20
C GLY A 50 -27.55 -0.19 -5.83
N THR A 51 -26.83 -0.77 -4.86
CA THR A 51 -26.57 -0.16 -3.55
C THR A 51 -25.11 -0.37 -3.18
N LEU A 52 -24.27 0.65 -3.41
CA LEU A 52 -22.86 0.55 -3.10
C LEU A 52 -22.64 0.20 -1.62
N THR A 53 -22.00 -0.93 -1.38
CA THR A 53 -21.64 -1.43 -0.05
C THR A 53 -20.12 -1.49 0.09
N ILE A 54 -19.54 -0.66 0.95
CA ILE A 54 -18.12 -0.61 1.23
C ILE A 54 -17.81 -1.38 2.51
N GLY A 55 -16.99 -2.42 2.39
CA GLY A 55 -16.41 -3.12 3.53
C GLY A 55 -15.09 -2.46 3.95
N THR A 56 -14.73 -2.56 5.23
CA THR A 56 -13.39 -2.21 5.71
C THR A 56 -12.72 -3.41 6.35
N VAL A 57 -11.44 -3.64 6.01
CA VAL A 57 -10.54 -4.58 6.69
C VAL A 57 -9.35 -3.76 7.18
N LEU A 58 -9.55 -3.00 8.26
CA LEU A 58 -8.58 -2.04 8.79
C LEU A 58 -8.14 -2.44 10.21
N PRO A 59 -6.93 -2.05 10.67
CA PRO A 59 -6.36 -2.60 11.90
C PRO A 59 -7.05 -2.04 13.16
N GLN A 60 -8.00 -2.78 13.71
CA GLN A 60 -8.54 -2.53 15.04
C GLN A 60 -7.66 -3.16 16.11
N THR A 61 -7.02 -4.28 15.78
CA THR A 61 -6.06 -5.01 16.62
C THR A 61 -4.78 -5.32 15.84
N GLY A 62 -3.77 -5.87 16.53
CA GLY A 62 -2.48 -6.21 15.90
C GLY A 62 -1.46 -5.08 15.96
N ASN A 63 -0.33 -5.30 15.33
CA ASN A 63 0.86 -4.44 15.42
C ASN A 63 0.76 -3.08 14.70
N LEU A 64 -0.29 -2.86 13.92
CA LEU A 64 -0.64 -1.58 13.28
C LEU A 64 -1.92 -0.95 13.86
N ALA A 65 -2.42 -1.42 15.02
CA ALA A 65 -3.67 -0.91 15.60
C ALA A 65 -3.71 0.62 15.79
N TYR A 66 -2.56 1.28 15.90
CA TYR A 66 -2.47 2.74 16.01
C TYR A 66 -2.86 3.48 14.72
N LEU A 67 -2.83 2.81 13.55
CA LEU A 67 -3.28 3.34 12.26
C LEU A 67 -4.80 3.19 12.05
N GLY A 68 -5.44 2.27 12.74
CA GLY A 68 -6.88 2.02 12.58
C GLY A 68 -7.75 3.27 12.79
N PRO A 69 -7.65 4.00 13.91
CA PRO A 69 -8.50 5.15 14.17
C PRO A 69 -8.47 6.23 13.08
N PRO A 70 -7.32 6.68 12.53
CA PRO A 70 -7.30 7.64 11.44
C PRO A 70 -7.84 7.09 10.11
N GLU A 71 -7.55 5.81 9.79
CA GLU A 71 -8.05 5.19 8.57
C GLU A 71 -9.58 5.05 8.59
N PHE A 72 -10.16 4.56 9.69
CA PHE A 72 -11.62 4.53 9.87
C PHE A 72 -12.23 5.93 9.80
N ALA A 73 -11.60 6.94 10.42
CA ALA A 73 -12.10 8.31 10.38
C ALA A 73 -12.10 8.91 8.96
N GLY A 74 -11.12 8.56 8.13
CA GLY A 74 -11.07 8.92 6.72
C GLY A 74 -12.25 8.34 5.95
N VAL A 75 -12.51 7.04 6.10
CA VAL A 75 -13.67 6.36 5.51
C VAL A 75 -14.98 6.96 6.00
N ASP A 76 -15.13 7.15 7.31
CA ASP A 76 -16.36 7.68 7.92
C ASP A 76 -16.68 9.09 7.44
N LEU A 77 -15.67 9.95 7.33
CA LEU A 77 -15.82 11.30 6.83
C LEU A 77 -16.26 11.31 5.36
N ALA A 78 -15.60 10.52 4.51
CA ALA A 78 -15.96 10.41 3.11
C ALA A 78 -17.40 9.93 2.94
N LEU A 79 -17.78 8.85 3.63
CA LEU A 79 -19.14 8.31 3.57
C LEU A 79 -20.20 9.29 4.07
N LYS A 80 -19.87 10.03 5.13
CA LYS A 80 -20.77 11.09 5.61
C LYS A 80 -21.01 12.13 4.52
N GLU A 81 -19.97 12.65 3.88
CA GLU A 81 -20.07 13.70 2.86
C GLU A 81 -20.71 13.18 1.57
N ILE A 82 -20.43 11.95 1.17
CA ILE A 82 -21.09 11.28 0.04
C ILE A 82 -22.60 11.15 0.29
N ASN A 83 -22.99 10.68 1.48
CA ASN A 83 -24.39 10.49 1.82
C ASN A 83 -25.11 11.84 2.01
N ASP A 84 -24.46 12.85 2.57
CA ASP A 84 -24.99 14.21 2.67
C ASP A 84 -25.21 14.85 1.27
N ALA A 85 -24.41 14.44 0.27
CA ALA A 85 -24.55 14.88 -1.13
C ALA A 85 -25.63 14.10 -1.92
N GLY A 86 -26.31 13.11 -1.30
CA GLY A 86 -27.38 12.32 -1.90
C GLY A 86 -27.03 10.86 -2.16
N GLY A 87 -25.87 10.42 -1.71
CA GLY A 87 -25.40 9.04 -1.86
C GLY A 87 -24.90 8.72 -3.27
N VAL A 88 -24.76 7.45 -3.56
CA VAL A 88 -24.32 6.90 -4.86
C VAL A 88 -25.52 6.25 -5.57
N LEU A 89 -25.66 6.50 -6.86
CA LEU A 89 -26.80 6.01 -7.67
C LEU A 89 -28.16 6.37 -7.04
N GLY A 90 -28.23 7.49 -6.30
CA GLY A 90 -29.43 7.97 -5.61
C GLY A 90 -29.77 7.22 -4.32
N LYS A 91 -28.86 6.43 -3.77
CA LYS A 91 -29.03 5.71 -2.50
C LYS A 91 -27.87 5.98 -1.54
N PRO A 92 -28.11 5.95 -0.21
CA PRO A 92 -27.03 6.01 0.76
C PRO A 92 -26.05 4.82 0.56
N VAL A 93 -24.77 5.11 0.68
CA VAL A 93 -23.70 4.08 0.68
C VAL A 93 -23.76 3.36 2.02
N ALA A 94 -23.76 2.02 1.98
CA ALA A 94 -23.69 1.16 3.15
C ALA A 94 -22.22 0.92 3.54
N LYS A 95 -21.95 0.78 4.86
CA LYS A 95 -20.61 0.45 5.40
C LYS A 95 -20.66 -0.76 6.32
N ILE A 96 -19.65 -1.63 6.21
CA ILE A 96 -19.46 -2.78 7.08
C ILE A 96 -18.02 -2.78 7.60
N ASP A 97 -17.84 -2.50 8.89
CA ASP A 97 -16.51 -2.49 9.51
C ASP A 97 -16.08 -3.88 9.96
N THR A 98 -14.80 -4.19 9.70
CA THR A 98 -14.13 -5.38 10.21
C THR A 98 -12.68 -5.10 10.59
N ASP A 99 -12.08 -6.03 11.34
CA ASP A 99 -10.70 -5.96 11.79
C ASP A 99 -9.78 -6.69 10.79
N SER A 100 -8.62 -6.12 10.53
CA SER A 100 -7.57 -6.80 9.76
C SER A 100 -6.70 -7.70 10.64
N GLY A 101 -6.63 -7.44 11.95
CA GLY A 101 -5.61 -8.04 12.79
C GLY A 101 -4.21 -7.79 12.23
N ASP A 102 -3.36 -8.80 12.31
CA ASP A 102 -2.05 -8.86 11.73
C ASP A 102 -1.72 -10.26 11.16
N THR A 103 -0.50 -10.46 10.65
CA THR A 103 -0.07 -11.76 10.09
C THR A 103 0.06 -12.90 11.09
N THR A 104 -0.15 -12.65 12.37
CA THR A 104 -0.14 -13.69 13.43
C THR A 104 -1.50 -14.33 13.65
N THR A 105 -2.55 -13.76 13.06
CA THR A 105 -3.93 -14.15 13.24
C THR A 105 -4.60 -14.53 11.92
N ASN A 106 -5.78 -15.12 11.98
CA ASN A 106 -6.63 -15.40 10.82
C ASN A 106 -7.81 -14.41 10.71
N ILE A 107 -7.71 -13.27 11.39
CA ILE A 107 -8.81 -12.29 11.50
C ILE A 107 -9.15 -11.73 10.13
N ALA A 108 -8.15 -11.28 9.34
CA ALA A 108 -8.38 -10.71 8.01
C ALA A 108 -9.16 -11.63 7.08
N SER A 109 -8.80 -12.92 7.04
CA SER A 109 -9.51 -13.90 6.21
C SER A 109 -10.96 -14.09 6.63
N GLN A 110 -11.25 -14.13 7.93
CA GLN A 110 -12.61 -14.22 8.46
C GLN A 110 -13.42 -12.94 8.21
N SER A 111 -12.76 -11.79 8.32
CA SER A 111 -13.34 -10.48 8.00
C SER A 111 -13.77 -10.41 6.52
N VAL A 112 -12.91 -10.87 5.61
CA VAL A 112 -13.25 -10.94 4.18
C VAL A 112 -14.42 -11.90 3.93
N ASP A 113 -14.45 -13.08 4.56
CA ASP A 113 -15.57 -14.01 4.42
C ASP A 113 -16.91 -13.36 4.85
N LYS A 114 -16.90 -12.60 5.96
CA LYS A 114 -18.05 -11.82 6.40
C LYS A 114 -18.47 -10.76 5.39
N LEU A 115 -17.52 -9.98 4.86
CA LEU A 115 -17.80 -8.90 3.90
C LEU A 115 -18.36 -9.43 2.59
N LEU A 116 -17.76 -10.49 2.03
CA LEU A 116 -18.24 -11.14 0.82
C LEU A 116 -19.62 -11.77 1.04
N GLY A 117 -19.86 -12.38 2.20
CA GLY A 117 -21.17 -12.89 2.60
C GLY A 117 -22.25 -11.81 2.73
N GLN A 118 -21.85 -10.57 3.01
CA GLN A 118 -22.72 -9.38 3.09
C GLN A 118 -22.71 -8.56 1.79
N LYS A 119 -22.12 -9.10 0.72
CA LYS A 119 -22.09 -8.51 -0.63
C LYS A 119 -21.40 -7.14 -0.70
N ALA A 120 -20.26 -6.98 -0.03
CA ALA A 120 -19.45 -5.79 -0.22
C ALA A 120 -18.97 -5.71 -1.69
N ASP A 121 -19.11 -4.54 -2.31
CA ASP A 121 -18.72 -4.26 -3.70
C ASP A 121 -17.26 -3.83 -3.80
N ALA A 122 -16.77 -3.19 -2.74
CA ALA A 122 -15.38 -2.81 -2.56
C ALA A 122 -14.96 -2.99 -1.09
N ILE A 123 -13.69 -3.33 -0.87
CA ILE A 123 -13.11 -3.52 0.46
C ILE A 123 -11.91 -2.58 0.61
N ILE A 124 -11.99 -1.66 1.58
CA ILE A 124 -10.91 -0.76 1.95
C ILE A 124 -10.00 -1.45 2.97
N GLY A 125 -8.72 -1.58 2.64
CA GLY A 125 -7.69 -2.24 3.46
C GLY A 125 -7.00 -3.40 2.74
N ALA A 126 -6.10 -4.11 3.46
CA ALA A 126 -5.67 -3.82 4.81
C ALA A 126 -4.57 -2.72 4.83
N ALA A 127 -4.17 -2.28 6.04
CA ALA A 127 -3.03 -1.37 6.19
C ALA A 127 -1.69 -2.10 5.94
N SER A 128 -1.51 -3.28 6.55
CA SER A 128 -0.31 -4.11 6.33
C SER A 128 -0.28 -4.71 4.92
N SER A 129 0.84 -4.54 4.21
CA SER A 129 1.05 -5.15 2.89
C SER A 129 0.93 -6.67 2.93
N SER A 130 1.53 -7.34 3.90
CA SER A 130 1.47 -8.81 4.03
C SER A 130 0.07 -9.31 4.37
N VAL A 131 -0.72 -8.56 5.14
CA VAL A 131 -2.12 -8.89 5.39
C VAL A 131 -2.94 -8.75 4.11
N SER A 132 -2.80 -7.63 3.38
CA SER A 132 -3.47 -7.41 2.10
C SER A 132 -3.14 -8.51 1.07
N GLU A 133 -1.85 -8.88 0.95
CA GLU A 133 -1.40 -9.95 0.06
C GLU A 133 -2.10 -11.29 0.39
N SER A 134 -2.30 -11.59 1.69
CA SER A 134 -2.92 -12.84 2.15
C SER A 134 -4.41 -12.97 1.81
N ILE A 135 -5.10 -11.86 1.59
CA ILE A 135 -6.55 -11.82 1.33
C ILE A 135 -6.89 -11.41 -0.11
N LEU A 136 -5.91 -10.89 -0.87
CA LEU A 136 -6.10 -10.33 -2.21
C LEU A 136 -6.80 -11.30 -3.16
N ASP A 137 -6.26 -12.51 -3.29
CA ASP A 137 -6.78 -13.53 -4.21
C ASP A 137 -8.24 -13.91 -3.88
N LYS A 138 -8.61 -13.95 -2.59
CA LYS A 138 -9.99 -14.22 -2.16
C LYS A 138 -10.94 -13.09 -2.58
N ILE A 139 -10.53 -11.85 -2.44
CA ILE A 139 -11.33 -10.66 -2.76
C ILE A 139 -11.49 -10.52 -4.28
N THR A 140 -10.39 -10.57 -5.01
CA THR A 140 -10.39 -10.34 -6.47
C THR A 140 -11.09 -11.45 -7.25
N ARG A 141 -10.97 -12.71 -6.81
CA ARG A 141 -11.76 -13.83 -7.39
C ARG A 141 -13.25 -13.70 -7.17
N ALA A 142 -13.68 -13.00 -6.14
CA ALA A 142 -15.09 -12.70 -5.92
C ALA A 142 -15.58 -11.53 -6.80
N GLY A 143 -14.70 -10.91 -7.61
CA GLY A 143 -15.04 -9.76 -8.46
C GLY A 143 -15.18 -8.46 -7.65
N VAL A 144 -14.62 -8.39 -6.45
CA VAL A 144 -14.68 -7.25 -5.53
C VAL A 144 -13.38 -6.45 -5.61
N VAL A 145 -13.46 -5.13 -5.59
CA VAL A 145 -12.27 -4.26 -5.52
C VAL A 145 -11.65 -4.33 -4.14
N GLN A 146 -10.34 -4.55 -4.08
CA GLN A 146 -9.54 -4.28 -2.88
C GLN A 146 -8.81 -2.97 -3.04
N PHE A 147 -9.01 -2.03 -2.10
CA PHE A 147 -8.41 -0.71 -2.16
C PHE A 147 -7.68 -0.40 -0.85
N SER A 148 -6.35 -0.40 -0.86
CA SER A 148 -5.58 -0.10 0.34
C SER A 148 -5.20 1.38 0.44
N PRO A 149 -5.43 2.02 1.60
CA PRO A 149 -4.93 3.37 1.84
C PRO A 149 -3.45 3.42 2.22
N ALA A 150 -2.84 2.29 2.63
CA ALA A 150 -1.56 2.27 3.33
C ALA A 150 -0.54 1.23 2.82
N ASN A 151 -0.90 0.36 1.86
CA ASN A 151 0.05 -0.61 1.33
C ASN A 151 1.12 0.05 0.47
N THR A 152 2.37 -0.21 0.79
CA THR A 152 3.52 0.36 0.09
C THR A 152 4.39 -0.67 -0.63
N SER A 153 4.25 -1.99 -0.35
CA SER A 153 5.07 -3.01 -1.02
C SER A 153 5.00 -2.90 -2.55
N ASP A 154 6.18 -2.92 -3.19
CA ASP A 154 6.30 -2.89 -4.66
C ASP A 154 5.70 -4.11 -5.35
N LYS A 155 5.45 -5.20 -4.62
CA LYS A 155 4.81 -6.41 -5.16
C LYS A 155 3.45 -6.13 -5.76
N PHE A 156 2.66 -5.21 -5.19
CA PHE A 156 1.32 -4.90 -5.67
C PHE A 156 1.30 -4.30 -7.07
N THR A 157 2.38 -3.64 -7.51
CA THR A 157 2.50 -3.10 -8.88
C THR A 157 2.47 -4.20 -9.96
N THR A 158 2.87 -5.44 -9.62
CA THR A 158 3.02 -6.53 -10.58
C THR A 158 2.27 -7.81 -10.23
N ILE A 159 1.58 -7.84 -9.09
CA ILE A 159 0.81 -8.99 -8.64
C ILE A 159 -0.37 -9.24 -9.58
N ASN A 160 -0.75 -10.52 -9.74
CA ASN A 160 -1.95 -10.86 -10.52
C ASN A 160 -3.21 -10.64 -9.68
N ASP A 161 -3.78 -9.47 -9.76
CA ASP A 161 -4.96 -9.01 -9.03
C ASP A 161 -6.22 -8.92 -9.88
N GLN A 162 -6.15 -9.35 -11.12
CA GLN A 162 -7.24 -9.26 -12.12
C GLN A 162 -7.67 -7.81 -12.43
N GLY A 163 -6.83 -6.81 -12.12
CA GLY A 163 -7.15 -5.39 -12.24
C GLY A 163 -8.12 -4.86 -11.19
N LEU A 164 -8.22 -5.55 -10.03
CA LEU A 164 -9.16 -5.23 -8.96
C LEU A 164 -8.45 -4.71 -7.69
N TYR A 165 -7.13 -4.48 -7.73
CA TYR A 165 -6.40 -3.89 -6.63
C TYR A 165 -6.01 -2.44 -6.93
N PHE A 166 -6.20 -1.55 -5.95
CA PHE A 166 -5.84 -0.14 -6.00
C PHE A 166 -5.24 0.31 -4.69
N ARG A 167 -4.45 1.38 -4.71
CA ARG A 167 -3.93 2.01 -3.49
C ARG A 167 -3.73 3.52 -3.65
N THR A 168 -3.93 4.27 -2.58
CA THR A 168 -3.61 5.69 -2.50
C THR A 168 -2.22 5.95 -1.94
N ALA A 169 -1.67 5.03 -1.12
CA ALA A 169 -0.28 5.11 -0.71
C ALA A 169 0.69 4.75 -1.87
N PRO A 170 1.82 5.46 -2.02
CA PRO A 170 2.80 5.14 -3.05
C PRO A 170 3.58 3.87 -2.75
N PRO A 171 4.12 3.19 -3.80
CA PRO A 171 5.07 2.08 -3.65
C PRO A 171 6.34 2.46 -2.89
N ASP A 172 6.93 1.46 -2.20
CA ASP A 172 8.19 1.54 -1.44
C ASP A 172 9.37 2.05 -2.28
N LYS A 173 9.32 1.89 -3.60
CA LYS A 173 10.30 2.45 -4.53
C LYS A 173 10.53 3.95 -4.32
N LEU A 174 9.46 4.73 -4.07
CA LEU A 174 9.60 6.16 -3.79
C LEU A 174 10.10 6.41 -2.37
N GLN A 175 9.53 5.74 -1.37
CA GLN A 175 9.92 5.93 0.03
C GLN A 175 11.36 5.49 0.28
N GLY A 176 11.78 4.34 -0.27
CA GLY A 176 13.14 3.84 -0.14
C GLY A 176 14.16 4.75 -0.79
N ARG A 177 13.86 5.31 -1.98
CA ARG A 177 14.69 6.32 -2.63
C ARG A 177 14.84 7.57 -1.76
N VAL A 178 13.75 8.11 -1.23
CA VAL A 178 13.79 9.29 -0.35
C VAL A 178 14.59 9.01 0.92
N LEU A 179 14.41 7.84 1.52
CA LEU A 179 15.09 7.47 2.76
C LEU A 179 16.57 7.19 2.54
N GLY A 180 16.94 6.45 1.49
CA GLY A 180 18.33 6.18 1.13
C GLY A 180 19.11 7.47 0.86
N ASP A 181 18.55 8.38 0.05
CA ASP A 181 19.11 9.70 -0.19
C ASP A 181 19.21 10.55 1.09
N LEU A 182 18.22 10.48 1.98
CA LEU A 182 18.25 11.21 3.26
C LEU A 182 19.40 10.73 4.14
N VAL A 183 19.59 9.42 4.26
CA VAL A 183 20.67 8.83 5.07
C VAL A 183 22.03 9.32 4.58
N VAL A 184 22.27 9.31 3.28
CA VAL A 184 23.54 9.71 2.68
C VAL A 184 23.72 11.23 2.74
N SER A 185 22.69 12.02 2.47
CA SER A 185 22.74 13.48 2.53
C SER A 185 23.01 14.02 3.96
N ASP A 186 22.66 13.26 4.98
CA ASP A 186 22.99 13.53 6.39
C ASP A 186 24.45 13.19 6.73
N GLY A 187 25.26 12.73 5.76
CA GLY A 187 26.71 12.48 5.91
C GLY A 187 27.06 11.07 6.39
N ASN A 188 26.15 10.11 6.25
CA ASN A 188 26.40 8.72 6.67
C ASN A 188 26.86 7.88 5.46
N ASP A 189 28.09 7.39 5.52
CA ASP A 189 28.73 6.57 4.48
C ASP A 189 28.68 5.06 4.79
N THR A 190 28.27 4.67 5.99
CA THR A 190 28.10 3.28 6.41
C THR A 190 26.76 3.10 7.13
N VAL A 191 25.96 2.16 6.63
CA VAL A 191 24.57 1.97 7.06
C VAL A 191 24.33 0.53 7.49
N GLY A 192 23.73 0.34 8.66
CA GLY A 192 23.13 -0.92 9.08
C GLY A 192 21.62 -0.87 8.85
N ILE A 193 21.01 -1.97 8.46
CA ILE A 193 19.56 -2.05 8.26
C ILE A 193 19.00 -3.18 9.14
N LEU A 194 18.01 -2.86 9.96
CA LEU A 194 17.18 -3.82 10.69
C LEU A 194 15.77 -3.75 10.09
N ALA A 195 15.37 -4.76 9.34
CA ALA A 195 14.08 -4.81 8.66
C ALA A 195 13.26 -6.01 9.13
N MET A 196 11.96 -5.83 9.32
CA MET A 196 11.07 -6.95 9.55
C MET A 196 10.98 -7.85 8.32
N GLN A 197 10.98 -9.16 8.53
CA GLN A 197 10.93 -10.15 7.46
C GLN A 197 9.50 -10.36 6.98
N ASP A 198 9.04 -9.46 6.10
CA ASP A 198 7.75 -9.59 5.40
C ASP A 198 7.77 -8.85 4.06
N SER A 199 6.65 -8.80 3.34
CA SER A 199 6.60 -8.20 1.99
C SER A 199 6.83 -6.69 1.98
N TYR A 200 6.49 -5.99 3.08
CA TYR A 200 6.79 -4.57 3.26
C TYR A 200 8.24 -4.36 3.68
N GLY A 201 8.65 -4.96 4.81
CA GLY A 201 9.95 -4.68 5.41
C GLY A 201 11.11 -5.04 4.51
N SER A 202 11.09 -6.24 3.90
CA SER A 202 12.15 -6.69 2.99
C SER A 202 12.19 -5.85 1.71
N GLY A 203 11.02 -5.51 1.13
CA GLY A 203 10.93 -4.70 -0.09
C GLY A 203 11.47 -3.29 0.11
N LEU A 204 11.05 -2.61 1.17
CA LEU A 204 11.57 -1.27 1.49
C LEU A 204 13.08 -1.29 1.81
N ALA A 205 13.57 -2.34 2.50
CA ALA A 205 15.00 -2.49 2.76
C ALA A 205 15.80 -2.66 1.47
N ASP A 206 15.27 -3.36 0.45
CA ASP A 206 15.90 -3.48 -0.88
C ASP A 206 16.04 -2.10 -1.54
N GLN A 207 14.98 -1.29 -1.53
CA GLN A 207 14.99 0.05 -2.12
C GLN A 207 15.94 1.00 -1.39
N VAL A 208 15.95 0.98 -0.04
CA VAL A 208 16.89 1.77 0.76
C VAL A 208 18.34 1.36 0.49
N THR A 209 18.62 0.06 0.43
CA THR A 209 19.95 -0.48 0.13
C THR A 209 20.43 0.03 -1.22
N THR A 210 19.64 -0.21 -2.27
CA THR A 210 19.97 0.21 -3.64
C THR A 210 20.28 1.71 -3.71
N THR A 211 19.39 2.54 -3.17
CA THR A 211 19.56 3.99 -3.23
C THR A 211 20.75 4.48 -2.40
N ALA A 212 20.96 3.96 -1.20
CA ALA A 212 22.09 4.36 -0.36
C ALA A 212 23.44 4.00 -1.02
N GLU A 213 23.54 2.82 -1.66
CA GLU A 213 24.74 2.39 -2.38
C GLU A 213 24.96 3.19 -3.66
N GLU A 214 23.92 3.48 -4.45
CA GLU A 214 24.00 4.37 -5.61
C GLU A 214 24.44 5.79 -5.22
N ALA A 215 24.04 6.27 -4.05
CA ALA A 215 24.45 7.56 -3.51
C ALA A 215 25.84 7.56 -2.85
N GLY A 216 26.55 6.42 -2.83
CA GLY A 216 27.93 6.28 -2.39
C GLY A 216 28.13 5.85 -0.94
N ALA A 217 27.08 5.43 -0.22
CA ALA A 217 27.22 4.76 1.06
C ALA A 217 27.47 3.25 0.89
N THR A 218 27.84 2.59 1.97
CA THR A 218 27.96 1.12 2.03
C THR A 218 26.96 0.59 3.05
N VAL A 219 26.09 -0.34 2.65
CA VAL A 219 25.28 -1.11 3.58
C VAL A 219 26.17 -2.21 4.17
N VAL A 220 26.70 -1.97 5.37
CA VAL A 220 27.68 -2.85 6.02
C VAL A 220 27.09 -4.09 6.66
N GLU A 221 25.80 -4.06 6.97
CA GLU A 221 25.02 -5.20 7.48
C GLU A 221 23.54 -4.94 7.27
N ARG A 222 22.82 -5.95 6.78
CA ARG A 222 21.37 -6.00 6.77
C ARG A 222 20.90 -7.24 7.51
N VAL A 223 19.95 -7.05 8.40
CA VAL A 223 19.33 -8.14 9.15
C VAL A 223 17.83 -8.08 8.94
N ASP A 224 17.29 -9.07 8.26
CA ASP A 224 15.85 -9.28 8.15
C ASP A 224 15.43 -10.12 9.37
N TYR A 225 14.79 -9.48 10.35
CA TYR A 225 14.41 -10.10 11.62
C TYR A 225 12.98 -10.65 11.59
N ASP A 226 12.73 -11.71 12.38
CA ASP A 226 11.36 -12.20 12.61
C ASP A 226 10.60 -11.20 13.53
N PRO A 227 9.55 -10.51 13.03
CA PRO A 227 8.80 -9.55 13.84
C PRO A 227 8.08 -10.18 15.04
N LYS A 228 7.92 -11.51 15.06
CA LYS A 228 7.33 -12.28 16.16
C LYS A 228 8.36 -12.71 17.21
N ALA A 229 9.64 -12.42 17.00
CA ALA A 229 10.69 -12.79 17.94
C ALA A 229 10.42 -12.17 19.33
N ALA A 230 10.70 -12.94 20.37
CA ALA A 230 10.60 -12.45 21.73
C ALA A 230 11.69 -11.43 22.06
N GLU A 231 12.88 -11.59 21.47
CA GLU A 231 14.08 -10.80 21.69
C GLU A 231 14.83 -10.53 20.39
N PHE A 232 15.51 -9.38 20.31
CA PHE A 232 16.26 -8.91 19.15
C PHE A 232 17.76 -8.74 19.45
N SER A 233 18.27 -9.33 20.55
CA SER A 233 19.64 -9.13 21.00
C SER A 233 20.69 -9.63 20.01
N ALA A 234 20.45 -10.77 19.35
CA ALA A 234 21.35 -11.32 18.35
C ALA A 234 21.36 -10.46 17.06
N ASP A 235 20.20 -9.94 16.66
CA ASP A 235 20.08 -9.13 15.44
C ASP A 235 20.75 -7.77 15.61
N VAL A 236 20.54 -7.12 16.75
CA VAL A 236 21.24 -5.88 17.11
C VAL A 236 22.75 -6.09 17.24
N ALA A 237 23.19 -7.24 17.77
CA ALA A 237 24.62 -7.55 17.90
C ALA A 237 25.32 -7.67 16.53
N LYS A 238 24.65 -8.21 15.50
CA LYS A 238 25.18 -8.26 14.12
C LYS A 238 25.44 -6.85 13.58
N ILE A 239 24.46 -5.94 13.73
CA ILE A 239 24.62 -4.53 13.34
C ILE A 239 25.76 -3.86 14.12
N LYS A 240 25.79 -4.06 15.44
CA LYS A 240 26.84 -3.48 16.31
C LYS A 240 28.25 -3.91 15.90
N ALA A 241 28.43 -5.17 15.51
CA ALA A 241 29.72 -5.70 15.08
C ALA A 241 30.32 -4.99 13.87
N LYS A 242 29.48 -4.36 13.03
CA LYS A 242 29.90 -3.60 11.85
C LYS A 242 30.16 -2.13 12.10
N ASN A 243 29.80 -1.62 13.29
CA ASN A 243 30.00 -0.24 13.70
C ASN A 243 29.52 0.81 12.65
N PRO A 244 28.25 0.76 12.18
CA PRO A 244 27.75 1.68 11.18
C PRO A 244 27.60 3.10 11.75
N LYS A 245 27.62 4.13 10.89
CA LYS A 245 27.32 5.52 11.25
C LYS A 245 25.82 5.76 11.37
N ALA A 246 25.02 5.01 10.59
CA ALA A 246 23.58 5.09 10.62
C ALA A 246 22.92 3.70 10.72
N ILE A 247 21.74 3.64 11.33
CA ILE A 247 20.90 2.45 11.38
C ILE A 247 19.51 2.83 10.86
N VAL A 248 19.04 2.10 9.85
CA VAL A 248 17.66 2.18 9.35
C VAL A 248 16.85 1.08 10.02
N LEU A 249 15.72 1.47 10.62
CA LEU A 249 14.78 0.60 11.32
C LEU A 249 13.50 0.51 10.52
N ILE A 250 13.21 -0.66 9.95
CA ILE A 250 12.00 -0.91 9.17
C ILE A 250 11.19 -1.98 9.90
N GLY A 251 10.01 -1.60 10.38
CA GLY A 251 9.17 -2.49 11.18
C GLY A 251 7.88 -1.80 11.62
N PHE A 252 7.20 -2.44 12.55
CA PHE A 252 5.95 -1.94 13.11
C PHE A 252 6.11 -1.69 14.64
N GLU A 253 5.12 -2.04 15.46
CA GLU A 253 5.15 -1.80 16.92
C GLU A 253 6.33 -2.51 17.61
N GLU A 254 6.76 -3.68 17.13
CA GLU A 254 7.92 -4.42 17.67
C GLU A 254 9.21 -3.63 17.61
N THR A 255 9.34 -2.61 16.74
CA THR A 255 10.48 -1.69 16.71
C THR A 255 10.76 -1.08 18.07
N ALA A 256 9.75 -0.92 18.93
CA ALA A 256 9.97 -0.45 20.30
C ALA A 256 10.90 -1.37 21.08
N LYS A 257 10.84 -2.69 20.90
CA LYS A 257 11.75 -3.66 21.53
C LYS A 257 13.15 -3.59 20.88
N VAL A 258 13.20 -3.44 19.55
CA VAL A 258 14.47 -3.27 18.82
C VAL A 258 15.22 -2.02 19.34
N VAL A 259 14.52 -0.90 19.51
CA VAL A 259 15.08 0.34 20.08
C VAL A 259 15.59 0.14 21.50
N GLN A 260 14.85 -0.57 22.36
CA GLN A 260 15.30 -0.90 23.70
C GLN A 260 16.60 -1.72 23.68
N GLU A 261 16.71 -2.66 22.78
CA GLU A 261 17.92 -3.48 22.66
C GLU A 261 19.11 -2.68 22.07
N LEU A 262 18.88 -1.76 21.10
CA LEU A 262 19.90 -0.84 20.62
C LEU A 262 20.46 0.01 21.76
N VAL A 263 19.60 0.58 22.60
CA VAL A 263 20.01 1.36 23.78
C VAL A 263 20.82 0.50 24.75
N LYS A 264 20.33 -0.70 25.08
CA LYS A 264 21.00 -1.65 25.98
C LYS A 264 22.40 -2.03 25.49
N GLN A 265 22.59 -2.19 24.17
CA GLN A 265 23.89 -2.50 23.59
C GLN A 265 24.78 -1.25 23.35
N GLY A 266 24.30 -0.07 23.69
CA GLY A 266 25.06 1.20 23.61
C GLY A 266 25.07 1.86 22.24
N LEU A 267 24.20 1.46 21.33
CA LEU A 267 23.95 2.07 20.01
C LEU A 267 22.88 3.15 20.11
N THR A 268 23.03 4.10 21.02
CA THR A 268 22.03 5.17 21.26
C THR A 268 21.99 6.19 20.12
N ALA A 269 20.85 6.87 19.91
CA ALA A 269 20.64 7.81 18.81
C ALA A 269 21.56 9.03 18.79
N ASP A 270 22.20 9.35 19.92
CA ASP A 270 23.24 10.38 20.02
C ASP A 270 24.62 9.90 19.52
N LYS A 271 24.85 8.57 19.45
CA LYS A 271 26.12 7.97 18.99
C LYS A 271 26.02 7.47 17.55
N VAL A 272 24.88 6.89 17.17
CA VAL A 272 24.61 6.35 15.83
C VAL A 272 23.31 6.98 15.34
N LYS A 273 23.27 7.50 14.11
CA LYS A 273 22.04 8.10 13.57
C LYS A 273 21.01 7.02 13.28
N TRP A 274 19.78 7.23 13.74
CA TRP A 274 18.68 6.31 13.44
C TRP A 274 17.70 6.93 12.47
N TYR A 275 17.17 6.08 11.58
CA TYR A 275 16.14 6.43 10.63
C TYR A 275 15.00 5.42 10.75
N MET A 276 13.79 5.92 10.71
CA MET A 276 12.56 5.16 10.82
C MET A 276 11.69 5.33 9.57
N VAL A 277 10.63 4.57 9.47
CA VAL A 277 9.69 4.55 8.36
C VAL A 277 8.26 4.63 8.88
N ASP A 278 7.29 4.84 8.01
CA ASP A 278 5.87 5.01 8.35
C ASP A 278 5.33 3.92 9.30
N GLY A 279 5.70 2.66 9.07
CA GLY A 279 5.26 1.52 9.87
C GLY A 279 5.68 1.57 11.34
N ASN A 280 6.70 2.36 11.69
CA ASN A 280 7.16 2.55 13.07
C ASN A 280 7.25 4.02 13.51
N MET A 281 6.87 4.98 12.65
CA MET A 281 6.70 6.38 13.04
C MET A 281 5.41 6.56 13.84
N SER A 282 5.50 6.48 15.16
CA SER A 282 4.35 6.54 16.05
C SER A 282 4.64 7.42 17.27
N ASN A 283 3.72 8.31 17.58
CA ASN A 283 3.78 9.13 18.80
C ASN A 283 3.30 8.36 20.05
N SER A 284 2.71 7.17 19.91
CA SER A 284 2.18 6.36 21.02
C SER A 284 3.11 5.23 21.45
N ASN A 285 3.80 4.58 20.52
CA ASN A 285 4.54 3.34 20.80
C ASN A 285 5.78 3.56 21.68
N TYR A 286 6.32 4.77 21.72
CA TYR A 286 7.56 5.12 22.42
C TYR A 286 7.36 5.95 23.70
N LEU A 287 6.11 6.22 24.11
CA LEU A 287 5.79 7.05 25.29
C LEU A 287 6.36 6.51 26.61
N LYS A 288 6.54 5.19 26.71
CA LYS A 288 7.08 4.53 27.92
C LYS A 288 8.61 4.54 27.98
N MET A 289 9.28 4.94 26.91
CA MET A 289 10.74 5.05 26.85
C MET A 289 11.24 6.27 27.61
N PRO A 290 12.47 6.23 28.11
CA PRO A 290 13.10 7.42 28.69
C PRO A 290 13.06 8.60 27.70
N LYS A 291 12.85 9.81 28.21
CA LYS A 291 12.90 11.01 27.37
C LYS A 291 14.22 11.09 26.61
N SER A 292 14.16 11.66 25.42
CA SER A 292 15.30 11.82 24.51
C SER A 292 15.86 10.51 23.91
N THR A 293 15.23 9.34 24.14
CA THR A 293 15.65 8.10 23.49
C THR A 293 15.63 8.23 21.97
N LEU A 294 14.62 8.89 21.40
CA LEU A 294 14.48 9.11 19.97
C LEU A 294 14.86 10.53 19.52
N LYS A 295 15.40 11.38 20.40
CA LYS A 295 15.73 12.77 20.02
C LYS A 295 16.64 12.82 18.81
N GLY A 296 16.19 13.47 17.75
CA GLY A 296 16.94 13.62 16.50
C GLY A 296 16.81 12.47 15.51
N VAL A 297 16.12 11.40 15.88
CA VAL A 297 15.77 10.31 14.95
C VAL A 297 14.85 10.87 13.87
N LYS A 298 15.20 10.67 12.60
CA LYS A 298 14.39 11.05 11.46
C LYS A 298 13.59 9.85 10.95
N GLY A 299 12.51 10.12 10.24
CA GLY A 299 11.75 9.07 9.59
C GLY A 299 10.91 9.60 8.44
N THR A 300 10.52 8.70 7.56
CA THR A 300 9.73 8.99 6.37
C THR A 300 8.30 8.47 6.53
N ILE A 301 7.32 9.25 6.07
CA ILE A 301 5.91 8.85 6.00
C ILE A 301 5.42 9.20 4.59
N PRO A 302 4.82 8.24 3.84
CA PRO A 302 4.12 8.52 2.60
C PRO A 302 2.99 9.52 2.79
N GLY A 303 2.75 10.34 1.77
CA GLY A 303 1.76 11.40 1.82
C GLY A 303 2.30 12.73 2.38
N ALA A 304 1.49 13.77 2.22
CA ALA A 304 1.68 15.04 2.91
C ALA A 304 0.94 15.02 4.24
N ALA A 305 1.37 15.84 5.20
CA ALA A 305 0.60 16.00 6.44
C ALA A 305 -0.82 16.47 6.13
N ALA A 306 -1.80 15.85 6.77
CA ALA A 306 -3.20 16.21 6.62
C ALA A 306 -3.44 17.70 6.91
N PRO A 307 -4.01 18.48 5.97
CA PRO A 307 -4.24 19.91 6.18
C PRO A 307 -5.12 20.18 7.41
N GLU A 308 -4.89 21.28 8.11
CA GLU A 308 -5.67 21.63 9.33
C GLU A 308 -7.19 21.64 9.09
N ALA A 309 -7.61 22.12 7.92
CA ALA A 309 -9.02 22.12 7.55
C ALA A 309 -9.59 20.70 7.45
N PHE A 310 -8.80 19.75 6.93
CA PHE A 310 -9.19 18.36 6.84
C PHE A 310 -9.18 17.68 8.22
N GLN A 311 -8.18 17.97 9.06
CA GLN A 311 -8.16 17.48 10.44
C GLN A 311 -9.41 17.90 11.22
N LYS A 312 -9.84 19.17 11.06
CA LYS A 312 -11.10 19.66 11.68
C LYS A 312 -12.32 18.88 11.19
N ARG A 313 -12.37 18.52 9.90
CA ARG A 313 -13.45 17.68 9.36
C ARG A 313 -13.43 16.27 9.96
N LEU A 314 -12.25 15.64 10.06
CA LEU A 314 -12.08 14.32 10.69
C LEU A 314 -12.56 14.30 12.15
N LEU A 315 -12.32 15.38 12.91
CA LEU A 315 -12.79 15.50 14.30
C LEU A 315 -14.32 15.57 14.42
N THR A 316 -15.05 15.81 13.35
CA THR A 316 -16.54 15.74 13.36
C THR A 316 -17.05 14.30 13.41
N VAL A 317 -16.27 13.33 12.91
CA VAL A 317 -16.61 11.91 12.93
C VAL A 317 -15.85 11.14 14.03
N ASN A 318 -14.65 11.60 14.39
CA ASN A 318 -13.90 11.04 15.51
C ASN A 318 -13.25 12.16 16.37
N PRO A 319 -13.95 12.69 17.39
CA PRO A 319 -13.44 13.79 18.24
C PRO A 319 -12.21 13.43 19.08
N LYS A 320 -11.85 12.14 19.17
CA LYS A 320 -10.69 11.66 19.95
C LYS A 320 -9.44 11.45 19.10
N LEU A 321 -9.52 11.75 17.81
CA LEU A 321 -8.42 11.50 16.88
C LEU A 321 -7.22 12.42 17.22
N THR A 322 -6.04 11.80 17.33
CA THR A 322 -4.77 12.49 17.62
C THR A 322 -3.67 12.12 16.62
N ASN A 323 -3.93 11.11 15.78
CA ASN A 323 -3.10 10.68 14.67
C ASN A 323 -3.90 10.81 13.38
N TYR A 324 -3.28 11.27 12.30
CA TYR A 324 -3.95 11.51 11.02
C TYR A 324 -3.28 10.73 9.86
N THR A 325 -2.32 9.86 10.17
CA THR A 325 -1.60 9.06 9.19
C THR A 325 -2.57 8.19 8.41
N TYR A 326 -2.50 8.24 7.08
CA TYR A 326 -3.39 7.55 6.13
C TYR A 326 -4.88 7.88 6.21
N ALA A 327 -5.26 8.92 6.97
CA ALA A 327 -6.66 9.38 6.99
C ALA A 327 -7.09 10.03 5.67
N ALA A 328 -6.19 10.80 5.03
CA ALA A 328 -6.44 11.42 3.74
C ALA A 328 -6.54 10.37 2.63
N GLU A 329 -5.63 9.40 2.64
CA GLU A 329 -5.59 8.28 1.71
C GLU A 329 -6.86 7.41 1.81
N SER A 330 -7.36 7.18 3.03
CA SER A 330 -8.61 6.43 3.27
C SER A 330 -9.85 7.21 2.80
N TYR A 331 -9.86 8.53 3.02
CA TYR A 331 -10.90 9.42 2.52
C TYR A 331 -10.95 9.41 0.99
N ASP A 332 -9.80 9.55 0.33
CA ASP A 332 -9.71 9.57 -1.13
C ASP A 332 -10.06 8.21 -1.74
N ALA A 333 -9.61 7.11 -1.14
CA ALA A 333 -9.98 5.76 -1.56
C ALA A 333 -11.51 5.57 -1.57
N THR A 334 -12.17 6.00 -0.50
CA THR A 334 -13.64 5.92 -0.37
C THR A 334 -14.35 6.81 -1.39
N THR A 335 -13.85 8.02 -1.60
CA THR A 335 -14.41 8.98 -2.56
C THR A 335 -14.25 8.47 -3.99
N LEU A 336 -13.08 7.93 -4.35
CA LEU A 336 -12.81 7.36 -5.67
C LEU A 336 -13.72 6.16 -5.99
N ILE A 337 -13.93 5.26 -5.02
CA ILE A 337 -14.87 4.13 -5.19
C ILE A 337 -16.29 4.65 -5.50
N ALA A 338 -16.75 5.66 -4.76
CA ALA A 338 -18.06 6.26 -4.95
C ALA A 338 -18.19 6.98 -6.31
N LEU A 339 -17.16 7.71 -6.74
CA LEU A 339 -17.10 8.37 -8.06
C LEU A 339 -17.07 7.36 -9.21
N ALA A 340 -16.32 6.26 -9.03
CA ALA A 340 -16.27 5.17 -10.00
C ALA A 340 -17.64 4.52 -10.19
N ALA A 341 -18.41 4.33 -9.12
CA ALA A 341 -19.77 3.80 -9.19
C ALA A 341 -20.73 4.75 -9.92
N GLU A 342 -20.65 6.05 -9.65
CA GLU A 342 -21.44 7.07 -10.37
C GLU A 342 -21.08 7.11 -11.87
N ALA A 343 -19.79 7.02 -12.21
CA ALA A 343 -19.32 7.00 -13.59
C ALA A 343 -19.70 5.69 -14.33
N ALA A 344 -19.65 4.54 -13.62
CA ALA A 344 -20.04 3.24 -14.15
C ALA A 344 -21.56 3.08 -14.26
N LYS A 345 -22.33 3.80 -13.47
CA LYS A 345 -23.76 3.57 -13.22
C LYS A 345 -24.05 2.13 -12.76
N ASP A 346 -23.11 1.57 -12.04
CA ASP A 346 -23.11 0.20 -11.53
C ASP A 346 -22.19 0.14 -10.31
N ASP A 347 -22.54 -0.61 -9.26
CA ASP A 347 -21.82 -0.73 -8.00
C ASP A 347 -20.95 -1.99 -7.93
N SER A 348 -20.99 -2.88 -8.93
CA SER A 348 -20.17 -4.09 -8.93
C SER A 348 -18.67 -3.79 -9.04
N GLY A 349 -17.82 -4.52 -8.31
CA GLY A 349 -16.37 -4.30 -8.30
C GLY A 349 -15.73 -4.35 -9.70
N THR A 350 -16.22 -5.23 -10.58
CA THR A 350 -15.75 -5.33 -11.98
C THR A 350 -16.14 -4.14 -12.85
N ALA A 351 -17.23 -3.42 -12.51
CA ALA A 351 -17.59 -2.17 -13.17
C ALA A 351 -16.84 -0.98 -12.58
N LEU A 352 -16.54 -1.01 -11.27
CA LEU A 352 -15.79 0.03 -10.57
C LEU A 352 -14.35 0.13 -11.08
N ALA A 353 -13.65 -1.00 -11.22
CA ALA A 353 -12.19 -1.02 -11.45
C ALA A 353 -11.72 -0.19 -12.66
N PRO A 354 -12.26 -0.32 -13.88
CA PRO A 354 -11.84 0.53 -15.00
C PRO A 354 -12.19 2.00 -14.77
N LYS A 355 -13.28 2.28 -14.05
CA LYS A 355 -13.71 3.65 -13.74
C LYS A 355 -12.87 4.33 -12.68
N LEU A 356 -12.27 3.58 -11.74
CA LEU A 356 -11.30 4.13 -10.79
C LEU A 356 -10.11 4.80 -11.50
N ILE A 357 -9.61 4.19 -12.58
CA ILE A 357 -8.54 4.80 -13.38
C ILE A 357 -9.05 6.04 -14.14
N GLU A 358 -10.25 5.96 -14.73
CA GLU A 358 -10.81 7.06 -15.52
C GLU A 358 -11.11 8.30 -14.64
N VAL A 359 -11.75 8.14 -13.48
CA VAL A 359 -12.12 9.28 -12.62
C VAL A 359 -10.96 9.91 -11.89
N SER A 360 -9.77 9.25 -11.89
CA SER A 360 -8.58 9.72 -11.19
C SER A 360 -7.71 10.65 -12.02
N LYS A 361 -7.95 10.78 -13.32
CA LYS A 361 -7.04 11.55 -14.21
C LYS A 361 -7.71 11.97 -15.52
N GLY A 362 -7.19 13.03 -16.12
CA GLY A 362 -7.40 13.37 -17.53
C GLY A 362 -8.62 14.19 -17.86
N GLY A 363 -9.52 14.42 -16.91
CA GLY A 363 -10.75 15.17 -17.08
C GLY A 363 -10.71 16.59 -16.48
N GLU A 364 -11.89 17.16 -16.19
CA GLU A 364 -12.03 18.42 -15.47
C GLU A 364 -11.77 18.20 -13.97
N LYS A 365 -10.86 19.01 -13.39
CA LYS A 365 -10.44 18.85 -11.99
C LYS A 365 -11.56 19.13 -11.00
N CYS A 366 -11.68 18.25 -10.02
CA CYS A 366 -12.61 18.38 -8.88
C CYS A 366 -11.97 17.81 -7.61
N GLN A 367 -12.40 18.31 -6.42
CA GLN A 367 -11.71 18.01 -5.16
C GLN A 367 -12.62 17.44 -4.06
N ASP A 368 -13.90 17.27 -4.33
CA ASP A 368 -14.88 16.68 -3.43
C ASP A 368 -15.92 15.89 -4.22
N PHE A 369 -16.54 14.93 -3.54
CA PHE A 369 -17.54 14.04 -4.19
C PHE A 369 -18.63 14.82 -4.91
N LYS A 370 -19.21 15.85 -4.26
CA LYS A 370 -20.35 16.59 -4.83
C LYS A 370 -19.97 17.33 -6.11
N SER A 371 -18.87 18.07 -6.10
CA SER A 371 -18.41 18.82 -7.29
C SER A 371 -18.08 17.86 -8.46
N CYS A 372 -17.45 16.70 -8.17
CA CYS A 372 -17.14 15.70 -9.17
C CYS A 372 -18.40 15.06 -9.77
N VAL A 373 -19.39 14.70 -8.94
CA VAL A 373 -20.66 14.14 -9.41
C VAL A 373 -21.46 15.15 -10.22
N ASP A 374 -21.42 16.44 -9.89
CA ASP A 374 -22.07 17.47 -10.68
C ASP A 374 -21.48 17.57 -12.09
N LEU A 375 -20.16 17.40 -12.24
CA LEU A 375 -19.48 17.29 -13.54
C LEU A 375 -19.88 16.02 -14.31
N LEU A 376 -19.88 14.85 -13.65
CA LEU A 376 -20.31 13.59 -14.26
C LEU A 376 -21.76 13.67 -14.75
N LYS A 377 -22.68 14.28 -13.98
CA LYS A 377 -24.08 14.50 -14.38
C LYS A 377 -24.21 15.46 -15.56
N ALA A 378 -23.25 16.39 -15.71
CA ALA A 378 -23.16 17.27 -16.87
C ALA A 378 -22.54 16.56 -18.12
N GLY A 379 -22.22 15.29 -18.02
CA GLY A 379 -21.61 14.50 -19.10
C GLY A 379 -20.14 14.80 -19.36
N LYS A 380 -19.44 15.36 -18.36
CA LYS A 380 -18.01 15.66 -18.41
C LYS A 380 -17.20 14.53 -17.83
N ASP A 381 -16.00 14.35 -18.35
CA ASP A 381 -14.95 13.57 -17.75
C ASP A 381 -14.34 14.32 -16.56
N ILE A 382 -13.90 13.60 -15.52
CA ILE A 382 -13.38 14.20 -14.29
C ILE A 382 -11.95 13.75 -14.00
N ASP A 383 -11.25 14.59 -13.25
CA ASP A 383 -9.92 14.37 -12.70
C ASP A 383 -9.98 14.70 -11.21
N TYR A 384 -10.07 13.67 -10.36
CA TYR A 384 -10.20 13.85 -8.92
C TYR A 384 -8.85 14.15 -8.29
N ASP A 385 -8.66 15.40 -7.85
CA ASP A 385 -7.52 15.83 -7.03
C ASP A 385 -7.87 15.68 -5.55
N GLY A 386 -7.40 14.60 -4.93
CA GLY A 386 -7.75 14.24 -3.56
C GLY A 386 -7.06 15.07 -2.48
N VAL A 387 -7.44 14.81 -1.23
CA VAL A 387 -6.81 15.43 -0.03
C VAL A 387 -5.40 14.90 0.20
N SER A 388 -5.14 13.63 -0.13
CA SER A 388 -3.80 13.01 -0.06
C SER A 388 -2.87 13.49 -1.18
N GLY A 389 -3.42 14.11 -2.21
CA GLY A 389 -2.72 14.64 -3.39
C GLY A 389 -3.38 14.23 -4.70
N PRO A 390 -2.74 14.48 -5.84
CA PRO A 390 -3.19 13.93 -7.10
C PRO A 390 -3.04 12.41 -7.04
N VAL A 391 -4.14 11.71 -7.27
CA VAL A 391 -4.23 10.25 -7.22
C VAL A 391 -4.37 9.65 -8.63
N ASP A 392 -3.61 10.21 -9.58
CA ASP A 392 -3.60 9.77 -10.98
C ASP A 392 -3.12 8.31 -11.07
N PHE A 393 -4.03 7.36 -11.18
CA PHE A 393 -3.65 5.96 -11.25
C PHE A 393 -2.98 5.60 -12.57
N ASN A 394 -1.92 4.79 -12.45
CA ASN A 394 -1.39 4.04 -13.57
C ASN A 394 -2.24 2.78 -13.84
N ASP A 395 -1.86 1.99 -14.85
CA ASP A 395 -2.59 0.77 -15.21
C ASP A 395 -2.52 -0.34 -14.15
N ALA A 396 -1.61 -0.23 -13.17
CA ALA A 396 -1.49 -1.15 -12.04
C ALA A 396 -2.28 -0.70 -10.80
N GLY A 397 -3.05 0.41 -10.88
CA GLY A 397 -3.80 0.93 -9.73
C GLY A 397 -2.92 1.65 -8.69
N ASP A 398 -1.68 2.00 -9.03
CA ASP A 398 -0.78 2.80 -8.20
C ASP A 398 -0.91 4.29 -8.53
N PRO A 399 -0.78 5.21 -7.56
CA PRO A 399 -0.67 6.64 -7.85
C PRO A 399 0.62 6.90 -8.66
N SER A 400 0.54 7.72 -9.71
CA SER A 400 1.67 8.01 -10.61
C SER A 400 2.69 8.97 -9.98
N VAL A 401 2.23 9.84 -9.10
CA VAL A 401 3.03 10.86 -8.41
C VAL A 401 2.64 10.86 -6.93
N ALA A 402 3.61 10.93 -6.06
CA ALA A 402 3.35 11.03 -4.63
C ALA A 402 4.38 11.90 -3.91
N THR A 403 4.08 12.20 -2.66
CA THR A 403 4.93 12.96 -1.75
C THR A 403 5.34 12.07 -0.59
N ILE A 404 6.59 12.22 -0.14
CA ILE A 404 7.08 11.60 1.10
C ILE A 404 7.45 12.73 2.07
N GLY A 405 6.85 12.72 3.26
CA GLY A 405 7.20 13.62 4.35
C GLY A 405 8.38 13.08 5.16
N VAL A 406 9.33 13.94 5.49
CA VAL A 406 10.43 13.63 6.43
C VAL A 406 10.14 14.31 7.76
N TYR A 407 10.11 13.52 8.83
CA TYR A 407 9.80 13.97 10.19
C TYR A 407 10.96 13.72 11.13
N GLN A 408 10.96 14.35 12.30
CA GLN A 408 12.00 14.15 13.31
C GLN A 408 11.40 14.12 14.71
N TYR A 409 11.85 13.17 15.52
CA TYR A 409 11.50 13.06 16.93
C TYR A 409 12.19 14.11 17.78
N ASP A 410 11.46 14.66 18.74
CA ASP A 410 11.93 15.61 19.74
C ASP A 410 12.41 14.92 21.03
N LYS A 411 12.71 15.74 22.06
CA LYS A 411 13.12 15.27 23.39
C LYS A 411 12.06 14.49 24.16
N ASP A 412 10.81 14.58 23.77
CA ASP A 412 9.69 13.90 24.42
C ASP A 412 9.30 12.61 23.66
N ASN A 413 10.17 12.14 22.73
CA ASN A 413 9.95 11.01 21.81
C ASN A 413 8.70 11.17 20.96
N LYS A 414 8.43 12.39 20.50
CA LYS A 414 7.31 12.74 19.63
C LYS A 414 7.81 13.52 18.42
N TYR A 415 7.13 13.36 17.31
CA TYR A 415 7.26 14.20 16.14
C TYR A 415 5.98 15.00 15.90
N ASP A 416 6.09 16.13 15.24
CA ASP A 416 4.94 16.94 14.83
C ASP A 416 4.32 16.33 13.57
N ALA A 417 3.22 15.60 13.73
CA ALA A 417 2.53 14.96 12.62
C ALA A 417 1.86 15.96 11.64
N ALA A 418 1.70 17.22 12.06
CA ALA A 418 1.14 18.28 11.21
C ALA A 418 2.20 19.00 10.38
N LYS A 419 3.49 18.79 10.66
CA LYS A 419 4.58 19.53 10.03
C LYS A 419 5.83 18.68 9.82
N ALA A 420 6.01 18.22 8.60
CA ALA A 420 7.28 17.61 8.19
C ALA A 420 8.43 18.63 8.20
N LEU A 421 9.66 18.16 8.37
CA LEU A 421 10.88 18.95 8.14
C LEU A 421 10.97 19.38 6.67
N GLU A 422 10.66 18.42 5.78
CA GLU A 422 10.61 18.63 4.34
C GLU A 422 9.62 17.65 3.69
N TYR A 423 9.19 17.99 2.47
CA TYR A 423 8.42 17.11 1.61
C TYR A 423 9.21 16.85 0.32
N ARG A 424 9.33 15.59 -0.05
CA ARG A 424 9.96 15.17 -1.31
C ARG A 424 8.90 14.56 -2.22
N LYS A 425 8.63 15.24 -3.35
CA LYS A 425 7.70 14.79 -4.37
C LYS A 425 8.46 14.04 -5.45
N GLY A 426 7.91 12.93 -5.91
CA GLY A 426 8.52 12.15 -6.99
C GLY A 426 7.51 11.38 -7.82
N ASN A 427 7.93 11.06 -9.05
CA ASN A 427 7.25 10.11 -9.90
C ASN A 427 7.57 8.68 -9.42
N ILE A 428 6.57 7.81 -9.49
CA ILE A 428 6.71 6.41 -9.10
C ILE A 428 7.28 5.57 -10.23
N ALA A 429 6.99 5.95 -11.47
CA ALA A 429 7.43 5.25 -12.67
C ALA A 429 8.89 5.52 -13.09
N GLY A 430 9.61 6.42 -12.41
CA GLY A 430 10.94 6.85 -12.82
C GLY A 430 12.05 6.42 -11.92
#